data_95bb33144de2dd212765b95bca4c3918
#
_entry.id   95bb33144de2dd212765b95bca4c3918
#
_cell.length_a   1.000
_cell.length_b   1.000
_cell.length_c   1.000
_cell.angle_alpha   90.00
_cell.angle_beta   90.00
_cell.angle_gamma   90.00
#
_symmetry.space_group_name_H-M   'P 1'
#
loop_
_entity.id
_entity.type
_entity.pdbx_description
1 polymer ?
#
loop_
_entity_poly.entity_id
_entity_poly.type
_entity_poly.pdbx_seq_one_letter_code
_entity_poly.pdbx_strand_id
1 'polypeptide(L)'
;MFMNNEKTIFELSVPGRKGFQFPDADVPETELPAGLVRETLPMPELSELDVVRHYTRLSRLNYSVDSGFYPLGSCTMKYNPKVCEKVAASAGFSQLHPLQPIETVQGALVILYEMQTILSEIGGMAAGSLTPAAGAQSEFCGIKMIAACLRARGQTQRKVMLIPDSAQIGRAHV
;
A
#
# COMPACT_ATOMS: atom_id res chain seq x y z
N MET A 1 29.38 3.72 13.09
CA MET A 1 28.11 4.44 12.95
C MET A 1 28.41 5.71 12.17
N PHE A 2 28.18 5.70 10.86
CA PHE A 2 28.37 6.89 10.03
C PHE A 2 27.26 7.86 10.38
N MET A 3 27.59 8.95 11.05
CA MET A 3 26.65 10.04 11.25
C MET A 3 26.37 10.65 9.87
N ASN A 4 25.14 10.52 9.44
CA ASN A 4 24.71 11.15 8.19
C ASN A 4 24.60 12.66 8.45
N ASN A 5 25.46 13.44 7.83
CA ASN A 5 25.46 14.91 7.89
C ASN A 5 24.53 15.54 6.82
N GLU A 6 23.52 14.79 6.35
CA GLU A 6 22.56 15.35 5.41
C GLU A 6 21.69 16.40 6.13
N LYS A 7 21.71 17.62 5.62
CA LYS A 7 20.87 18.71 6.12
C LYS A 7 19.40 18.38 5.88
N THR A 8 18.54 18.84 6.76
CA THR A 8 17.10 18.79 6.53
C THR A 8 16.68 19.72 5.39
N ILE A 9 15.52 19.47 4.78
CA ILE A 9 14.99 20.37 3.74
C ILE A 9 14.78 21.79 4.25
N PHE A 10 14.52 21.96 5.55
CA PHE A 10 14.38 23.28 6.18
C PHE A 10 15.72 24.02 6.27
N GLU A 11 16.82 23.30 6.54
CA GLU A 11 18.16 23.88 6.55
C GLU A 11 18.70 24.18 5.14
N LEU A 12 18.10 23.55 4.11
CA LEU A 12 18.40 23.80 2.71
C LEU A 12 17.55 24.92 2.10
N SER A 13 16.54 25.39 2.83
CA SER A 13 15.62 26.43 2.37
C SER A 13 16.34 27.74 2.07
N VAL A 14 16.00 28.33 0.94
CA VAL A 14 16.50 29.64 0.52
C VAL A 14 15.30 30.51 0.10
N PRO A 15 15.08 31.65 0.74
CA PRO A 15 13.96 32.53 0.43
C PRO A 15 13.84 32.84 -1.07
N GLY A 16 12.63 32.77 -1.60
CA GLY A 16 12.32 33.05 -3.01
C GLY A 16 12.52 31.86 -3.96
N ARG A 17 13.08 30.73 -3.50
CA ARG A 17 13.14 29.51 -4.35
C ARG A 17 11.79 28.83 -4.44
N LYS A 18 11.43 28.40 -5.66
CA LYS A 18 10.20 27.65 -5.94
C LYS A 18 10.54 26.32 -6.62
N GLY A 19 9.96 25.23 -6.12
CA GLY A 19 10.12 23.90 -6.70
C GLY A 19 9.08 23.60 -7.75
N PHE A 20 7.85 23.95 -7.49
CA PHE A 20 6.71 23.73 -8.37
C PHE A 20 5.76 24.92 -8.28
N GLN A 21 5.13 25.26 -9.38
CA GLN A 21 4.07 26.25 -9.43
C GLN A 21 2.76 25.53 -9.74
N PHE A 22 1.80 25.62 -8.84
CA PHE A 22 0.47 25.11 -9.09
C PHE A 22 -0.21 25.90 -10.22
N PRO A 23 -1.02 25.27 -11.05
CA PRO A 23 -1.89 25.99 -11.95
C PRO A 23 -2.85 26.87 -11.16
N ASP A 24 -3.36 27.92 -11.81
CA ASP A 24 -4.40 28.74 -11.21
C ASP A 24 -5.65 27.88 -10.91
N ALA A 25 -6.35 28.23 -9.83
CA ALA A 25 -7.57 27.53 -9.47
C ALA A 25 -8.62 27.74 -10.58
N ASP A 26 -9.28 26.65 -11.02
CA ASP A 26 -10.37 26.66 -12.00
C ASP A 26 -11.75 26.83 -11.35
N VAL A 27 -11.78 27.16 -10.07
CA VAL A 27 -12.98 27.41 -9.27
C VAL A 27 -12.91 28.82 -8.65
N PRO A 28 -14.05 29.47 -8.36
CA PRO A 28 -14.06 30.76 -7.68
C PRO A 28 -13.36 30.67 -6.33
N GLU A 29 -12.49 31.63 -6.05
CA GLU A 29 -11.87 31.76 -4.73
C GLU A 29 -12.95 32.18 -3.71
N THR A 30 -12.97 31.45 -2.60
CA THR A 30 -13.85 31.76 -1.46
C THR A 30 -13.00 32.20 -0.28
N GLU A 31 -13.30 33.35 0.28
CA GLU A 31 -12.63 33.79 1.53
C GLU A 31 -12.97 32.84 2.66
N LEU A 32 -11.93 32.35 3.31
CA LEU A 32 -12.09 31.51 4.50
C LEU A 32 -12.33 32.39 5.73
N PRO A 33 -13.15 31.95 6.70
CA PRO A 33 -13.41 32.71 7.91
C PRO A 33 -12.11 33.04 8.65
N ALA A 34 -12.03 34.28 9.16
CA ALA A 34 -10.92 34.72 9.98
C ALA A 34 -10.73 33.78 11.19
N GLY A 35 -9.52 33.37 11.47
CA GLY A 35 -9.18 32.41 12.51
C GLY A 35 -9.14 30.96 12.08
N LEU A 36 -9.64 30.60 10.90
CA LEU A 36 -9.45 29.27 10.29
C LEU A 36 -8.26 29.22 9.33
N VAL A 37 -7.71 30.39 9.01
CA VAL A 37 -6.54 30.54 8.12
C VAL A 37 -5.30 30.77 8.96
N ARG A 38 -4.28 30.01 8.68
CA ARG A 38 -2.96 30.22 9.27
C ARG A 38 -2.27 31.37 8.54
N GLU A 39 -1.75 32.35 9.26
CA GLU A 39 -1.09 33.53 8.68
C GLU A 39 0.17 33.18 7.88
N THR A 40 0.92 32.19 8.35
CA THR A 40 2.14 31.73 7.68
C THR A 40 2.22 30.21 7.70
N LEU A 41 2.70 29.64 6.61
CA LEU A 41 3.05 28.22 6.52
C LEU A 41 4.57 28.11 6.62
N PRO A 42 5.12 27.46 7.66
CA PRO A 42 6.57 27.25 7.78
C PRO A 42 7.03 26.15 6.81
N MET A 43 6.89 26.42 5.52
CA MET A 43 7.30 25.50 4.46
C MET A 43 8.67 25.91 3.94
N PRO A 44 9.55 24.93 3.61
CA PRO A 44 10.85 25.25 3.03
C PRO A 44 10.71 25.71 1.57
N GLU A 45 11.49 26.69 1.22
CA GLU A 45 11.58 27.24 -0.15
C GLU A 45 12.79 26.65 -0.86
N LEU A 46 12.55 25.73 -1.80
CA LEU A 46 13.56 24.93 -2.49
C LEU A 46 13.27 24.88 -3.98
N SER A 47 14.31 24.67 -4.78
CA SER A 47 14.12 24.31 -6.17
C SER A 47 13.74 22.82 -6.30
N GLU A 48 13.09 22.42 -7.40
CA GLU A 48 12.83 21.01 -7.70
C GLU A 48 14.12 20.17 -7.64
N LEU A 49 15.20 20.72 -8.19
CA LEU A 49 16.50 20.06 -8.18
C LEU A 49 17.01 19.77 -6.76
N ASP A 50 16.87 20.73 -5.84
CA ASP A 50 17.30 20.57 -4.45
C ASP A 50 16.46 19.46 -3.77
N VAL A 51 15.15 19.47 -3.98
CA VAL A 51 14.22 18.46 -3.44
C VAL A 51 14.57 17.06 -3.95
N VAL A 52 14.68 16.89 -5.26
CA VAL A 52 15.00 15.59 -5.88
C VAL A 52 16.35 15.07 -5.39
N ARG A 53 17.38 15.91 -5.37
CA ARG A 53 18.71 15.51 -4.91
C ARG A 53 18.74 15.17 -3.43
N HIS A 54 18.05 15.93 -2.60
CA HIS A 54 17.96 15.66 -1.16
C HIS A 54 17.32 14.29 -0.90
N TYR A 55 16.14 14.03 -1.41
CA TYR A 55 15.45 12.76 -1.20
C TYR A 55 16.14 11.57 -1.89
N THR A 56 16.82 11.80 -3.01
CA THR A 56 17.66 10.76 -3.64
C THR A 56 18.84 10.38 -2.75
N ARG A 57 19.49 11.35 -2.09
CA ARG A 57 20.55 11.04 -1.12
C ARG A 57 20.01 10.29 0.10
N LEU A 58 18.89 10.73 0.65
CA LEU A 58 18.24 10.05 1.77
C LEU A 58 17.81 8.61 1.40
N SER A 59 17.26 8.40 0.22
CA SER A 59 16.83 7.07 -0.21
C SER A 59 17.98 6.06 -0.28
N ARG A 60 19.20 6.53 -0.58
CA ARG A 60 20.40 5.68 -0.62
C ARG A 60 20.88 5.22 0.76
N LEU A 61 20.40 5.86 1.83
CA LEU A 61 20.69 5.46 3.21
C LEU A 61 19.74 4.37 3.69
N ASN A 62 18.68 4.13 2.96
CA ASN A 62 17.69 3.11 3.25
C ASN A 62 17.87 1.93 2.29
N TYR A 63 17.31 0.79 2.67
CA TYR A 63 17.32 -0.40 1.85
C TYR A 63 16.23 -0.31 0.77
N SER A 64 16.58 -0.75 -0.45
CA SER A 64 15.65 -0.75 -1.58
C SER A 64 15.68 -2.08 -2.32
N VAL A 65 14.51 -2.61 -2.65
CA VAL A 65 14.39 -3.83 -3.45
C VAL A 65 14.91 -3.65 -4.88
N ASP A 66 15.00 -2.41 -5.36
CA ASP A 66 15.58 -2.09 -6.67
C ASP A 66 17.11 -2.13 -6.66
N SER A 67 17.74 -1.98 -5.49
CA SER A 67 19.20 -1.98 -5.35
C SER A 67 19.78 -3.30 -4.82
N GLY A 68 18.93 -4.20 -4.29
CA GLY A 68 19.41 -5.47 -3.78
C GLY A 68 18.33 -6.35 -3.19
N PHE A 69 18.72 -7.54 -2.77
CA PHE A 69 17.82 -8.48 -2.12
C PHE A 69 17.40 -7.99 -0.74
N TYR A 70 16.10 -7.89 -0.50
CA TYR A 70 15.55 -7.47 0.78
C TYR A 70 15.27 -8.68 1.68
N PRO A 71 15.88 -8.79 2.86
CA PRO A 71 15.86 -10.02 3.67
C PRO A 71 14.53 -10.26 4.41
N LEU A 72 13.59 -9.32 4.44
CA LEU A 72 12.31 -9.49 5.11
C LEU A 72 11.30 -10.20 4.21
N GLY A 73 10.63 -11.21 4.74
CA GLY A 73 9.76 -12.09 3.96
C GLY A 73 8.27 -11.88 4.11
N SER A 74 7.80 -11.26 5.20
CA SER A 74 6.37 -11.22 5.56
C SER A 74 5.57 -10.10 4.89
N CYS A 75 6.20 -9.01 4.48
CA CYS A 75 5.54 -7.90 3.81
C CYS A 75 6.04 -7.78 2.38
N THR A 76 5.48 -6.87 1.61
CA THR A 76 5.75 -6.63 0.19
C THR A 76 7.19 -6.21 -0.12
N MET A 77 8.16 -7.07 0.19
CA MET A 77 9.59 -6.80 0.02
C MET A 77 10.20 -7.54 -1.17
N LYS A 78 9.39 -8.02 -2.10
CA LYS A 78 9.82 -8.69 -3.33
C LYS A 78 9.92 -7.69 -4.45
N TYR A 79 10.89 -7.91 -5.34
CA TYR A 79 10.98 -7.12 -6.56
C TYR A 79 9.72 -7.37 -7.40
N ASN A 80 9.05 -6.29 -7.78
CA ASN A 80 7.94 -6.33 -8.73
C ASN A 80 8.45 -5.83 -10.09
N PRO A 81 8.33 -6.63 -11.19
CA PRO A 81 8.74 -6.17 -12.51
C PRO A 81 8.04 -4.85 -12.89
N LYS A 82 8.80 -3.87 -13.36
CA LYS A 82 8.26 -2.53 -13.67
C LYS A 82 7.19 -2.55 -14.77
N VAL A 83 7.19 -3.59 -15.62
CA VAL A 83 6.14 -3.79 -16.62
C VAL A 83 4.79 -4.09 -15.95
N CYS A 84 4.76 -4.83 -14.83
CA CYS A 84 3.53 -5.11 -14.09
C CYS A 84 2.92 -3.83 -13.53
N GLU A 85 3.75 -2.94 -12.96
CA GLU A 85 3.34 -1.62 -12.49
C GLU A 85 2.72 -0.80 -13.63
N LYS A 86 3.40 -0.77 -14.79
CA LYS A 86 2.94 -0.02 -15.96
C LYS A 86 1.60 -0.54 -16.49
N VAL A 87 1.41 -1.85 -16.53
CA VAL A 87 0.15 -2.47 -16.97
C VAL A 87 -0.96 -2.18 -15.98
N ALA A 88 -0.70 -2.36 -14.68
CA ALA A 88 -1.68 -2.09 -13.62
C ALA A 88 -2.14 -0.63 -13.60
N ALA A 89 -1.24 0.31 -13.91
CA ALA A 89 -1.55 1.74 -13.99
C ALA A 89 -2.34 2.15 -15.26
N SER A 90 -2.51 1.26 -16.23
CA SER A 90 -3.28 1.58 -17.44
C SER A 90 -4.75 1.85 -17.12
N ALA A 91 -5.38 2.77 -17.86
CA ALA A 91 -6.77 3.20 -17.62
C ALA A 91 -7.78 2.05 -17.58
N GLY A 92 -7.56 1.00 -18.40
CA GLY A 92 -8.42 -0.19 -18.43
C GLY A 92 -8.43 -1.00 -17.13
N PHE A 93 -7.47 -0.78 -16.24
CA PHE A 93 -7.43 -1.43 -14.91
C PHE A 93 -7.59 -0.43 -13.76
N SER A 94 -6.93 0.72 -13.84
CA SER A 94 -6.89 1.70 -12.73
C SER A 94 -8.16 2.53 -12.60
N GLN A 95 -8.97 2.64 -13.67
CA GLN A 95 -10.20 3.43 -13.68
C GLN A 95 -11.48 2.59 -13.59
N LEU A 96 -11.38 1.34 -13.17
CA LEU A 96 -12.53 0.49 -12.95
C LEU A 96 -13.24 0.86 -11.64
N HIS A 97 -14.57 0.92 -11.66
CA HIS A 97 -15.37 1.10 -10.47
C HIS A 97 -15.92 -0.25 -9.98
N PRO A 98 -15.88 -0.57 -8.67
CA PRO A 98 -16.35 -1.86 -8.14
C PRO A 98 -17.82 -2.18 -8.45
N LEU A 99 -18.66 -1.18 -8.64
CA LEU A 99 -20.09 -1.31 -8.90
C LEU A 99 -20.49 -1.04 -10.35
N GLN A 100 -19.51 -0.94 -11.28
CA GLN A 100 -19.87 -0.80 -12.68
C GLN A 100 -20.46 -2.09 -13.25
N PRO A 101 -21.23 -2.04 -14.35
CA PRO A 101 -21.88 -3.22 -14.94
C PRO A 101 -20.86 -4.31 -15.27
N ILE A 102 -21.18 -5.55 -14.89
CA ILE A 102 -20.27 -6.70 -14.96
C ILE A 102 -19.79 -6.97 -16.40
N GLU A 103 -20.60 -6.64 -17.38
CA GLU A 103 -20.31 -6.81 -18.81
C GLU A 103 -19.13 -5.93 -19.26
N THR A 104 -18.85 -4.84 -18.54
CA THR A 104 -17.79 -3.89 -18.86
C THR A 104 -16.45 -4.24 -18.23
N VAL A 105 -16.39 -5.24 -17.36
CA VAL A 105 -15.19 -5.62 -16.57
C VAL A 105 -14.75 -7.05 -16.81
N GLN A 106 -15.19 -7.69 -17.87
CA GLN A 106 -14.93 -9.11 -18.13
C GLN A 106 -13.43 -9.45 -18.15
N GLY A 107 -12.58 -8.59 -18.72
CA GLY A 107 -11.13 -8.79 -18.73
C GLY A 107 -10.51 -8.82 -17.33
N ALA A 108 -10.94 -7.94 -16.44
CA ALA A 108 -10.48 -7.94 -15.05
C ALA A 108 -10.96 -9.19 -14.29
N LEU A 109 -12.20 -9.63 -14.53
CA LEU A 109 -12.76 -10.85 -13.93
C LEU A 109 -12.04 -12.11 -14.40
N VAL A 110 -11.63 -12.18 -15.65
CA VAL A 110 -10.81 -13.31 -16.17
C VAL A 110 -9.48 -13.37 -15.44
N ILE A 111 -8.78 -12.25 -15.26
CA ILE A 111 -7.51 -12.21 -14.53
C ILE A 111 -7.70 -12.69 -13.10
N LEU A 112 -8.74 -12.24 -12.41
CA LEU A 112 -9.04 -12.68 -11.05
C LEU A 112 -9.34 -14.17 -10.98
N TYR A 113 -10.12 -14.69 -11.93
CA TYR A 113 -10.45 -16.12 -12.00
C TYR A 113 -9.21 -16.98 -12.23
N GLU A 114 -8.38 -16.63 -13.20
CA GLU A 114 -7.14 -17.33 -13.49
C GLU A 114 -6.17 -17.29 -12.31
N MET A 115 -6.01 -16.13 -11.68
CA MET A 115 -5.17 -15.99 -10.50
C MET A 115 -5.65 -16.85 -9.33
N GLN A 116 -6.96 -16.89 -9.09
CA GLN A 116 -7.55 -17.74 -8.06
C GLN A 116 -7.27 -19.23 -8.34
N THR A 117 -7.40 -19.65 -9.60
CA THR A 117 -7.13 -21.04 -10.03
C THR A 117 -5.66 -21.40 -9.83
N ILE A 118 -4.75 -20.55 -10.31
CA ILE A 118 -3.30 -20.76 -10.18
C ILE A 118 -2.88 -20.86 -8.71
N LEU A 119 -3.35 -19.91 -7.88
CA LEU A 119 -3.01 -19.90 -6.45
C LEU A 119 -3.59 -21.11 -5.71
N SER A 120 -4.77 -21.57 -6.07
CA SER A 120 -5.36 -22.78 -5.50
C SER A 120 -4.53 -24.03 -5.84
N GLU A 121 -4.06 -24.14 -7.06
CA GLU A 121 -3.20 -25.25 -7.51
C GLU A 121 -1.83 -25.22 -6.81
N ILE A 122 -1.16 -24.04 -6.78
CA ILE A 122 0.12 -23.88 -6.07
C ILE A 122 -0.02 -24.21 -4.58
N GLY A 123 -1.12 -23.80 -3.96
CA GLY A 123 -1.41 -24.04 -2.54
C GLY A 123 -1.91 -25.46 -2.23
N GLY A 124 -2.19 -26.28 -3.23
CA GLY A 124 -2.82 -27.60 -3.05
C GLY A 124 -4.22 -27.51 -2.45
N MET A 125 -4.96 -26.44 -2.71
CA MET A 125 -6.28 -26.16 -2.14
C MET A 125 -7.39 -26.36 -3.18
N ALA A 126 -8.56 -26.79 -2.73
CA ALA A 126 -9.72 -26.99 -3.60
C ALA A 126 -10.27 -25.65 -4.16
N ALA A 127 -10.09 -24.57 -3.44
CA ALA A 127 -10.50 -23.22 -3.83
C ALA A 127 -9.73 -22.16 -3.03
N GLY A 128 -9.73 -20.93 -3.52
CA GLY A 128 -9.15 -19.76 -2.85
C GLY A 128 -10.04 -18.54 -3.01
N SER A 129 -9.78 -17.51 -2.24
CA SER A 129 -10.43 -16.20 -2.35
C SER A 129 -9.38 -15.09 -2.48
N LEU A 130 -9.59 -14.16 -3.40
CA LEU A 130 -8.76 -12.99 -3.60
C LEU A 130 -9.36 -11.73 -2.93
N THR A 131 -10.46 -11.87 -2.18
CA THR A 131 -11.15 -10.74 -1.55
C THR A 131 -10.37 -10.07 -0.42
N PRO A 132 -9.60 -10.80 0.45
CA PRO A 132 -8.85 -10.15 1.51
C PRO A 132 -7.83 -9.16 0.98
N ALA A 133 -7.82 -7.93 1.53
CA ALA A 133 -6.96 -6.85 1.05
C ALA A 133 -5.52 -6.91 1.61
N ALA A 134 -5.29 -7.70 2.66
CA ALA A 134 -3.98 -7.84 3.30
C ALA A 134 -3.83 -9.19 4.02
N GLY A 135 -2.60 -9.54 4.44
CA GLY A 135 -2.29 -10.79 5.12
C GLY A 135 -3.13 -11.00 6.38
N ALA A 136 -3.24 -10.00 7.24
CA ALA A 136 -4.05 -10.08 8.46
C ALA A 136 -5.54 -10.37 8.17
N GLN A 137 -6.11 -9.78 7.12
CA GLN A 137 -7.48 -10.09 6.69
C GLN A 137 -7.63 -11.52 6.19
N SER A 138 -6.63 -12.05 5.48
CA SER A 138 -6.64 -13.44 5.01
C SER A 138 -6.64 -14.41 6.19
N GLU A 139 -5.88 -14.12 7.22
CA GLU A 139 -5.83 -14.93 8.43
C GLU A 139 -7.12 -14.86 9.24
N PHE A 140 -7.68 -13.67 9.40
CA PHE A 140 -8.99 -13.50 10.01
C PHE A 140 -10.06 -14.28 9.25
N CYS A 141 -10.07 -14.20 7.92
CA CYS A 141 -10.98 -14.96 7.07
C CYS A 141 -10.80 -16.47 7.30
N GLY A 142 -9.55 -16.95 7.32
CA GLY A 142 -9.23 -18.36 7.59
C GLY A 142 -9.75 -18.84 8.94
N ILE A 143 -9.56 -18.04 9.99
CA ILE A 143 -10.08 -18.33 11.34
C ILE A 143 -11.62 -18.42 11.32
N LYS A 144 -12.29 -17.50 10.66
CA LYS A 144 -13.76 -17.50 10.52
C LYS A 144 -14.24 -18.73 9.76
N MET A 145 -13.52 -19.14 8.72
CA MET A 145 -13.83 -20.36 7.95
C MET A 145 -13.66 -21.62 8.81
N ILE A 146 -12.56 -21.71 9.57
CA ILE A 146 -12.35 -22.82 10.52
C ILE A 146 -13.46 -22.88 11.54
N ALA A 147 -13.83 -21.77 12.16
CA ALA A 147 -14.91 -21.70 13.13
C ALA A 147 -16.27 -22.09 12.52
N ALA A 148 -16.53 -21.68 11.29
CA ALA A 148 -17.76 -22.08 10.56
C ALA A 148 -17.78 -23.58 10.26
N CYS A 149 -16.66 -24.13 9.82
CA CYS A 149 -16.51 -25.57 9.56
C CYS A 149 -16.71 -26.41 10.81
N LEU A 150 -16.11 -25.99 11.95
CA LEU A 150 -16.28 -26.69 13.22
C LEU A 150 -17.74 -26.66 13.68
N ARG A 151 -18.44 -25.56 13.54
CA ARG A 151 -19.87 -25.44 13.84
C ARG A 151 -20.71 -26.34 12.95
N ALA A 152 -20.45 -26.37 11.65
CA ALA A 152 -21.15 -27.21 10.70
C ALA A 152 -20.96 -28.72 11.00
N ARG A 153 -19.83 -29.10 11.59
CA ARG A 153 -19.52 -30.46 12.04
C ARG A 153 -20.01 -30.77 13.46
N GLY A 154 -20.76 -29.88 14.09
CA GLY A 154 -21.26 -30.06 15.47
C GLY A 154 -20.19 -29.94 16.56
N GLN A 155 -18.96 -29.51 16.23
CA GLN A 155 -17.82 -29.38 17.16
C GLN A 155 -17.82 -28.01 17.84
N THR A 156 -18.93 -27.57 18.39
CA THR A 156 -19.13 -26.25 18.99
C THR A 156 -18.32 -26.00 20.25
N GLN A 157 -17.82 -27.04 20.90
CA GLN A 157 -16.96 -26.97 22.08
C GLN A 157 -15.53 -26.51 21.75
N ARG A 158 -15.08 -26.59 20.51
CA ARG A 158 -13.73 -26.16 20.09
C ARG A 158 -13.70 -24.66 19.85
N LYS A 159 -13.43 -23.91 20.93
CA LYS A 159 -13.45 -22.42 20.94
C LYS A 159 -12.09 -21.79 21.22
N VAL A 160 -11.07 -22.61 21.52
CA VAL A 160 -9.74 -22.12 21.87
C VAL A 160 -8.82 -22.27 20.66
N MET A 161 -8.07 -21.23 20.38
CA MET A 161 -6.99 -21.20 19.39
C MET A 161 -5.65 -21.05 20.12
N LEU A 162 -4.70 -21.90 19.77
CA LEU A 162 -3.32 -21.78 20.24
C LEU A 162 -2.54 -20.90 19.26
N ILE A 163 -2.00 -19.81 19.76
CA ILE A 163 -1.21 -18.85 18.98
C ILE A 163 0.22 -18.85 19.56
N PRO A 164 1.26 -19.02 18.72
CA PRO A 164 2.64 -18.88 19.17
C PRO A 164 2.93 -17.49 19.70
N ASP A 165 3.74 -17.38 20.74
CA ASP A 165 4.21 -16.10 21.29
C ASP A 165 4.93 -15.22 20.25
N SER A 166 5.62 -15.89 19.31
CA SER A 166 6.30 -15.27 18.17
C SER A 166 5.41 -14.89 16.99
N ALA A 167 4.09 -15.04 17.09
CA ALA A 167 3.17 -14.68 16.01
C ALA A 167 3.23 -13.17 15.72
N GLN A 168 3.11 -12.79 14.45
CA GLN A 168 3.05 -11.40 14.06
C GLN A 168 1.88 -10.70 14.77
N ILE A 169 2.08 -9.47 15.23
CA ILE A 169 1.10 -8.69 16.00
C ILE A 169 -0.30 -8.66 15.36
N GLY A 170 -0.40 -8.44 14.04
CA GLY A 170 -1.68 -8.43 13.33
C GLY A 170 -2.44 -9.76 13.36
N ARG A 171 -1.79 -10.85 13.71
CA ARG A 171 -2.36 -12.20 13.83
C ARG A 171 -2.77 -12.54 15.26
N ALA A 172 -2.04 -12.00 16.24
CA ALA A 172 -2.26 -12.32 17.64
C ALA A 172 -3.50 -11.64 18.24
N HIS A 173 -4.07 -10.66 17.57
CA HIS A 173 -5.16 -9.83 18.06
C HIS A 173 -6.46 -9.96 17.27
N VAL A 174 -6.62 -11.04 16.51
CA VAL A 174 -7.85 -11.32 15.74
C VAL A 174 -8.84 -12.18 16.54
#